data_4d8730cf02ab32104863b597046f5ad3
#
_entry.id   4d8730cf02ab32104863b597046f5ad3
#
_cell.length_a   1.000
_cell.length_b   1.000
_cell.length_c   1.000
_cell.angle_alpha   90.00
_cell.angle_beta   90.00
_cell.angle_gamma   90.00
#
_symmetry.space_group_name_H-M   'P 1'
#
loop_
_entity.id
_entity.type
_entity.pdbx_description
1 polymer ?
#
loop_
_entity_poly.entity_id
_entity_poly.type
_entity_poly.pdbx_seq_one_letter_code
_entity_poly.pdbx_strand_id
1 'polypeptide(L)'
;MDVARSIRVIQIDSVAIAGAPSQYFVPFSRLGPYDREILDRLVFEERKFFYYLAHAASLVLMEDYPIFGGRMIPYSKRTDKWGVHLYGWIKANEQLYKRILSEIRKRGPLRSRELEDTAVAHWESAGWNDGRNVGMMLERLWIEGTVTVVGRDGNQRLWDLSSRWFPKDLPRRLPARARSDRAVALAVRALGVGTKTHVNFHFTRGTYPDLVGSLRRNVESGEILPATIDGKRGFYIHRDYADFATALWRPRTVLLSPFDNLIADRQRNRSLFGFDFALEIYFPAAKRKRGYYVFPILSGDRLIGSADLKYDRTAKKLIVLKLMFEPGFGMTPAVQRAIDELEAFVKKGQRRVPALAGTRDES
;
A
#
# COMPACT_ATOMS: atom_id res chain seq x y z
N MET A 1 -2.36 7.86 -13.82
CA MET A 1 -1.05 7.18 -13.70
C MET A 1 0.02 8.05 -13.04
N ASP A 2 0.07 9.35 -13.29
CA ASP A 2 1.15 10.23 -12.79
C ASP A 2 1.24 10.29 -11.26
N VAL A 3 0.08 10.42 -10.58
CA VAL A 3 0.02 10.29 -9.11
C VAL A 3 0.62 8.97 -8.64
N ALA A 4 0.28 7.86 -9.27
CA ALA A 4 0.82 6.56 -8.89
C ALA A 4 2.33 6.48 -9.11
N ARG A 5 2.84 7.05 -10.21
CA ARG A 5 4.28 7.14 -10.48
C ARG A 5 5.01 8.05 -9.51
N SER A 6 4.37 9.11 -9.01
CA SER A 6 4.99 9.99 -8.02
C SER A 6 5.12 9.32 -6.64
N ILE A 7 4.14 8.50 -6.23
CA ILE A 7 4.13 7.85 -4.91
C ILE A 7 4.58 6.39 -4.91
N ARG A 8 4.68 5.75 -6.09
CA ARG A 8 5.15 4.39 -6.41
C ARG A 8 4.30 3.25 -5.85
N VAL A 9 3.73 3.38 -4.68
CA VAL A 9 2.93 2.35 -4.02
C VAL A 9 1.67 2.95 -3.41
N ILE A 10 0.57 2.19 -3.41
CA ILE A 10 -0.67 2.55 -2.74
C ILE A 10 -0.99 1.44 -1.76
N GLN A 11 -0.93 1.71 -0.46
CA GLN A 11 -1.23 0.71 0.55
C GLN A 11 -2.69 0.29 0.49
N ILE A 12 -2.91 -1.01 0.59
CA ILE A 12 -4.23 -1.63 0.60
C ILE A 12 -4.59 -1.97 2.04
N ASP A 13 -5.75 -1.49 2.47
CA ASP A 13 -6.40 -1.94 3.69
C ASP A 13 -7.89 -2.12 3.44
N SER A 14 -8.45 -3.21 3.96
CA SER A 14 -9.87 -3.56 3.74
C SER A 14 -10.83 -2.80 4.66
N VAL A 15 -10.31 -2.05 5.63
CA VAL A 15 -11.14 -1.24 6.53
C VAL A 15 -11.80 -0.11 5.74
N ALA A 16 -13.14 -0.13 5.70
CA ALA A 16 -13.96 0.79 4.91
C ALA A 16 -14.92 1.61 5.79
N ILE A 17 -14.48 1.99 6.98
CA ILE A 17 -15.28 2.73 7.98
C ILE A 17 -15.76 4.07 7.40
N ALA A 18 -14.89 4.77 6.66
CA ALA A 18 -15.25 6.04 6.02
C ALA A 18 -15.88 5.86 4.63
N GLY A 19 -16.46 4.70 4.33
CA GLY A 19 -17.23 4.46 3.10
C GLY A 19 -16.46 3.84 1.93
N ALA A 20 -15.14 3.76 2.01
CA ALA A 20 -14.30 3.09 1.02
C ALA A 20 -13.03 2.52 1.66
N PRO A 21 -12.40 1.48 1.06
CA PRO A 21 -11.06 1.03 1.40
C PRO A 21 -9.98 2.10 1.15
N SER A 22 -8.84 1.96 1.85
CA SER A 22 -7.76 2.96 1.89
C SER A 22 -7.16 3.32 0.54
N GLN A 23 -7.06 2.35 -0.38
CA GLN A 23 -6.45 2.56 -1.70
C GLN A 23 -7.15 3.60 -2.56
N TYR A 24 -8.42 3.89 -2.30
CA TYR A 24 -9.13 4.95 -3.03
C TYR A 24 -8.89 6.34 -2.46
N PHE A 25 -8.59 6.46 -1.15
CA PHE A 25 -8.34 7.76 -0.52
C PHE A 25 -6.94 8.31 -0.81
N VAL A 26 -5.95 7.46 -1.07
CA VAL A 26 -4.59 7.91 -1.38
C VAL A 26 -4.52 8.71 -2.69
N PRO A 27 -5.11 8.27 -3.81
CA PRO A 27 -5.24 9.11 -5.00
C PRO A 27 -6.18 10.32 -4.79
N PHE A 28 -7.27 10.14 -4.02
CA PHE A 28 -8.21 11.23 -3.73
C PHE A 28 -7.54 12.45 -3.11
N SER A 29 -6.65 12.28 -2.15
CA SER A 29 -5.94 13.40 -1.50
C SER A 29 -5.10 14.22 -2.47
N ARG A 30 -4.74 13.68 -3.63
CA ARG A 30 -3.92 14.33 -4.66
C ARG A 30 -4.73 14.87 -5.84
N LEU A 31 -5.74 14.12 -6.28
CA LEU A 31 -6.55 14.44 -7.45
C LEU A 31 -7.83 15.23 -7.10
N GLY A 32 -8.30 15.16 -5.85
CA GLY A 32 -9.66 15.47 -5.50
C GLY A 32 -10.62 14.33 -5.88
N PRO A 33 -11.93 14.58 -5.96
CA PRO A 33 -12.93 13.58 -6.34
C PRO A 33 -12.65 13.01 -7.75
N TYR A 34 -12.56 11.68 -7.83
CA TYR A 34 -12.38 10.93 -9.07
C TYR A 34 -13.30 9.72 -9.11
N ASP A 35 -13.46 9.09 -10.28
CA ASP A 35 -14.19 7.83 -10.38
C ASP A 35 -13.32 6.66 -9.93
N ARG A 36 -13.75 5.95 -8.88
CA ARG A 36 -13.03 4.80 -8.30
C ARG A 36 -12.88 3.64 -9.28
N GLU A 37 -13.82 3.48 -10.23
CA GLU A 37 -13.76 2.46 -11.28
C GLU A 37 -12.50 2.63 -12.17
N ILE A 38 -11.98 3.86 -12.29
CA ILE A 38 -10.71 4.10 -12.99
C ILE A 38 -9.55 3.35 -12.32
N LEU A 39 -9.47 3.36 -10.98
CA LEU A 39 -8.43 2.62 -10.28
C LEU A 39 -8.61 1.11 -10.46
N ASP A 40 -9.84 0.62 -10.33
CA ASP A 40 -10.14 -0.80 -10.49
C ASP A 40 -9.81 -1.29 -11.92
N ARG A 41 -10.17 -0.52 -12.94
CA ARG A 41 -9.82 -0.80 -14.34
C ARG A 41 -8.30 -0.83 -14.55
N LEU A 42 -7.58 0.17 -14.02
CA LEU A 42 -6.11 0.21 -14.11
C LEU A 42 -5.46 -0.99 -13.43
N VAL A 43 -6.05 -1.50 -12.35
CA VAL A 43 -5.52 -2.64 -11.60
C VAL A 43 -5.89 -3.95 -12.29
N PHE A 44 -7.18 -4.19 -12.57
CA PHE A 44 -7.68 -5.51 -12.91
C PHE A 44 -7.87 -5.76 -14.40
N GLU A 45 -8.10 -4.73 -15.21
CA GLU A 45 -8.27 -4.85 -16.66
C GLU A 45 -6.99 -4.46 -17.42
N GLU A 46 -6.50 -3.24 -17.19
CA GLU A 46 -5.30 -2.74 -17.85
C GLU A 46 -3.99 -3.28 -17.25
N ARG A 47 -4.05 -3.89 -16.06
CA ARG A 47 -2.91 -4.50 -15.35
C ARG A 47 -1.71 -3.57 -15.20
N LYS A 48 -1.98 -2.27 -14.96
CA LYS A 48 -0.93 -1.28 -14.69
C LYS A 48 -0.33 -1.43 -13.29
N PHE A 49 -1.01 -2.19 -12.42
CA PHE A 49 -0.60 -2.50 -11.07
C PHE A 49 -0.69 -4.01 -10.82
N PHE A 50 -0.01 -4.45 -9.79
CA PHE A 50 -0.21 -5.76 -9.20
C PHE A 50 -0.21 -5.67 -7.67
N TYR A 51 -0.86 -6.62 -7.03
CA TYR A 51 -0.85 -6.75 -5.57
C TYR A 51 0.47 -7.34 -5.11
N TYR A 52 1.21 -6.66 -4.23
CA TYR A 52 2.39 -7.22 -3.60
C TYR A 52 2.73 -6.53 -2.27
N LEU A 53 3.76 -7.07 -1.56
CA LEU A 53 4.31 -6.47 -0.37
C LEU A 53 5.35 -5.40 -0.72
N ALA A 54 4.98 -4.13 -0.51
CA ALA A 54 5.92 -3.01 -0.42
C ALA A 54 6.35 -2.81 1.05
N HIS A 55 6.10 -1.65 1.64
CA HIS A 55 6.20 -1.48 3.09
C HIS A 55 5.04 -2.18 3.85
N ALA A 56 3.93 -2.39 3.18
CA ALA A 56 2.77 -3.20 3.58
C ALA A 56 2.15 -3.83 2.32
N ALA A 57 1.02 -4.55 2.45
CA ALA A 57 0.24 -5.00 1.30
C ALA A 57 -0.19 -3.79 0.45
N SER A 58 0.16 -3.76 -0.81
CA SER A 58 0.05 -2.58 -1.66
C SER A 58 -0.29 -2.91 -3.11
N LEU A 59 -0.89 -1.94 -3.80
CA LEU A 59 -0.83 -1.86 -5.25
C LEU A 59 0.55 -1.33 -5.62
N VAL A 60 1.27 -2.10 -6.42
CA VAL A 60 2.60 -1.78 -6.93
C VAL A 60 2.51 -1.61 -8.43
N LEU A 61 3.21 -0.64 -8.99
CA LEU A 61 3.22 -0.42 -10.44
C LEU A 61 3.83 -1.62 -11.18
N MET A 62 3.22 -2.03 -12.29
CA MET A 62 3.73 -3.12 -13.13
C MET A 62 5.14 -2.79 -13.66
N GLU A 63 5.42 -1.52 -13.95
CA GLU A 63 6.75 -1.05 -14.37
C GLU A 63 7.84 -1.21 -13.29
N ASP A 64 7.46 -1.44 -12.02
CA ASP A 64 8.37 -1.72 -10.90
C ASP A 64 8.55 -3.22 -10.62
N TYR A 65 7.93 -4.09 -11.42
CA TYR A 65 8.14 -5.53 -11.31
C TYR A 65 9.61 -5.95 -11.29
N PRO A 66 10.53 -5.33 -12.05
CA PRO A 66 11.96 -5.66 -11.97
C PRO A 66 12.55 -5.59 -10.56
N ILE A 67 12.02 -4.70 -9.70
CA ILE A 67 12.42 -4.56 -8.30
C ILE A 67 11.76 -5.66 -7.45
N PHE A 68 10.44 -5.78 -7.51
CA PHE A 68 9.68 -6.68 -6.64
C PHE A 68 9.79 -8.15 -7.05
N GLY A 69 9.85 -8.45 -8.33
CA GLY A 69 10.02 -9.80 -8.86
C GLY A 69 11.28 -10.51 -8.32
N GLY A 70 12.35 -9.76 -8.00
CA GLY A 70 13.54 -10.31 -7.35
C GLY A 70 13.34 -10.71 -5.89
N ARG A 71 12.20 -10.33 -5.27
CA ARG A 71 11.80 -10.73 -3.90
C ARG A 71 10.86 -11.95 -3.91
N MET A 72 10.29 -12.27 -5.07
CA MET A 72 9.42 -13.43 -5.30
C MET A 72 10.27 -14.69 -5.37
N ILE A 73 10.70 -15.18 -4.20
CA ILE A 73 11.58 -16.32 -4.04
C ILE A 73 10.81 -17.42 -3.31
N PRO A 74 10.81 -18.66 -3.84
CA PRO A 74 10.21 -19.82 -3.16
C PRO A 74 10.73 -19.98 -1.74
N TYR A 75 9.88 -20.36 -0.81
CA TYR A 75 10.27 -20.55 0.59
C TYR A 75 11.36 -21.61 0.75
N SER A 76 11.41 -22.62 -0.11
CA SER A 76 12.48 -23.63 -0.14
C SER A 76 13.88 -23.08 -0.38
N LYS A 77 13.99 -21.84 -0.89
CA LYS A 77 15.27 -21.15 -1.17
C LYS A 77 15.59 -20.05 -0.16
N ARG A 78 14.76 -19.86 0.87
CA ARG A 78 15.01 -18.86 1.92
C ARG A 78 15.91 -19.44 3.00
N THR A 79 16.85 -18.63 3.47
CA THR A 79 17.85 -19.03 4.48
C THR A 79 17.70 -18.30 5.81
N ASP A 80 16.85 -17.29 5.87
CA ASP A 80 16.54 -16.60 7.11
C ASP A 80 15.66 -17.48 8.03
N LYS A 81 15.81 -17.30 9.34
CA LYS A 81 15.10 -18.13 10.36
C LYS A 81 13.61 -18.20 10.13
N TRP A 82 12.99 -17.07 9.77
CA TRP A 82 11.55 -17.01 9.54
C TRP A 82 11.14 -17.73 8.25
N GLY A 83 11.92 -17.56 7.16
CA GLY A 83 11.70 -18.26 5.90
C GLY A 83 11.82 -19.78 6.06
N VAL A 84 12.80 -20.26 6.82
CA VAL A 84 12.98 -21.70 7.14
C VAL A 84 11.80 -22.23 7.96
N HIS A 85 11.36 -21.49 8.99
CA HIS A 85 10.18 -21.88 9.79
C HIS A 85 8.93 -22.00 8.93
N LEU A 86 8.66 -20.99 8.08
CA LEU A 86 7.52 -21.01 7.16
C LEU A 86 7.61 -22.14 6.13
N TYR A 87 8.79 -22.45 5.64
CA TYR A 87 8.99 -23.58 4.74
C TYR A 87 8.69 -24.90 5.43
N GLY A 88 9.06 -25.07 6.70
CA GLY A 88 8.68 -26.25 7.51
C GLY A 88 7.16 -26.44 7.58
N TRP A 89 6.41 -25.36 7.84
CA TRP A 89 4.94 -25.41 7.85
C TRP A 89 4.34 -25.71 6.47
N ILE A 90 4.87 -25.09 5.40
CA ILE A 90 4.43 -25.37 4.03
C ILE A 90 4.67 -26.84 3.68
N LYS A 91 5.85 -27.37 4.03
CA LYS A 91 6.21 -28.79 3.79
C LYS A 91 5.32 -29.75 4.54
N ALA A 92 4.99 -29.46 5.81
CA ALA A 92 4.04 -30.24 6.58
C ALA A 92 2.63 -30.23 5.97
N ASN A 93 2.27 -29.18 5.23
CA ASN A 93 0.98 -29.00 4.56
C ASN A 93 1.10 -29.13 3.02
N GLU A 94 1.97 -29.98 2.52
CA GLU A 94 2.23 -30.11 1.06
C GLU A 94 0.97 -30.50 0.29
N GLN A 95 0.08 -31.29 0.87
CA GLN A 95 -1.20 -31.65 0.25
C GLN A 95 -2.09 -30.43 0.07
N LEU A 96 -2.23 -29.56 1.08
CA LEU A 96 -2.97 -28.30 0.98
C LEU A 96 -2.35 -27.39 -0.10
N TYR A 97 -1.03 -27.25 -0.14
CA TYR A 97 -0.30 -26.49 -1.16
C TYR A 97 -0.63 -26.99 -2.58
N LYS A 98 -0.51 -28.28 -2.84
CA LYS A 98 -0.78 -28.90 -4.15
C LYS A 98 -2.26 -28.78 -4.52
N ARG A 99 -3.18 -28.99 -3.54
CA ARG A 99 -4.62 -28.86 -3.77
C ARG A 99 -5.02 -27.47 -4.17
N ILE A 100 -4.59 -26.44 -3.43
CA ILE A 100 -4.87 -25.04 -3.77
C ILE A 100 -4.43 -24.74 -5.22
N LEU A 101 -3.22 -25.11 -5.60
CA LEU A 101 -2.73 -24.85 -6.96
C LEU A 101 -3.50 -25.63 -8.02
N SER A 102 -3.90 -26.87 -7.71
CA SER A 102 -4.72 -27.69 -8.63
C SER A 102 -6.09 -27.08 -8.85
N GLU A 103 -6.77 -26.66 -7.77
CA GLU A 103 -8.09 -26.03 -7.86
C GLU A 103 -8.05 -24.72 -8.64
N ILE A 104 -7.09 -23.83 -8.33
CA ILE A 104 -6.91 -22.58 -9.07
C ILE A 104 -6.59 -22.86 -10.55
N ARG A 105 -5.77 -23.88 -10.84
CA ARG A 105 -5.44 -24.25 -12.22
C ARG A 105 -6.66 -24.72 -13.01
N LYS A 106 -7.53 -25.53 -12.39
CA LYS A 106 -8.70 -26.12 -13.02
C LYS A 106 -9.86 -25.13 -13.17
N ARG A 107 -10.12 -24.33 -12.15
CA ARG A 107 -11.35 -23.53 -12.03
C ARG A 107 -11.16 -22.05 -12.31
N GLY A 108 -9.92 -21.58 -12.44
CA GLY A 108 -9.60 -20.17 -12.59
C GLY A 108 -9.57 -19.39 -11.27
N PRO A 109 -9.90 -18.09 -11.26
CA PRO A 109 -9.85 -17.27 -10.06
C PRO A 109 -10.83 -17.76 -8.98
N LEU A 110 -10.31 -17.96 -7.75
CA LEU A 110 -11.08 -18.46 -6.60
C LEU A 110 -10.92 -17.55 -5.38
N ARG A 111 -11.96 -17.50 -4.55
CA ARG A 111 -11.90 -16.93 -3.21
C ARG A 111 -11.33 -17.98 -2.24
N SER A 112 -10.69 -17.53 -1.16
CA SER A 112 -10.16 -18.47 -0.15
C SER A 112 -11.23 -19.41 0.43
N ARG A 113 -12.47 -18.95 0.58
CA ARG A 113 -13.60 -19.75 1.10
C ARG A 113 -14.08 -20.86 0.15
N GLU A 114 -13.66 -20.83 -1.10
CA GLU A 114 -14.01 -21.87 -2.09
C GLU A 114 -12.99 -23.00 -2.13
N LEU A 115 -11.94 -22.86 -1.34
CA LEU A 115 -10.86 -23.83 -1.20
C LEU A 115 -11.04 -24.58 0.12
N GLU A 116 -10.99 -25.89 0.05
CA GLU A 116 -11.10 -26.77 1.21
C GLU A 116 -9.82 -26.74 2.04
N ASP A 117 -9.95 -26.63 3.35
CA ASP A 117 -8.85 -26.73 4.29
C ASP A 117 -8.50 -28.20 4.56
N THR A 118 -7.37 -28.63 4.04
CA THR A 118 -6.82 -29.99 4.25
C THR A 118 -5.50 -29.93 5.02
N ALA A 119 -5.30 -28.88 5.84
CA ALA A 119 -4.09 -28.74 6.63
C ALA A 119 -4.00 -29.81 7.71
N VAL A 120 -2.82 -30.41 7.85
CA VAL A 120 -2.49 -31.35 8.92
C VAL A 120 -1.75 -30.66 10.07
N ALA A 121 -0.99 -29.60 9.77
CA ALA A 121 -0.37 -28.73 10.76
C ALA A 121 -1.10 -27.38 10.73
N HIS A 122 -1.83 -27.07 11.81
CA HIS A 122 -2.57 -25.82 11.89
C HIS A 122 -1.63 -24.64 11.99
N TRP A 123 -2.04 -23.51 11.38
CA TRP A 123 -1.36 -22.24 11.57
C TRP A 123 -1.73 -21.65 12.91
N GLU A 124 -0.74 -21.54 13.77
CA GLU A 124 -0.89 -20.94 15.09
C GLU A 124 -0.49 -19.46 15.04
N SER A 125 -1.36 -18.59 15.51
CA SER A 125 -1.02 -17.17 15.70
C SER A 125 -1.82 -16.59 16.87
N ALA A 126 -1.21 -15.67 17.61
CA ALA A 126 -1.89 -14.96 18.69
C ALA A 126 -2.89 -13.90 18.18
N GLY A 127 -3.35 -13.99 16.93
CA GLY A 127 -4.14 -12.93 16.29
C GLY A 127 -5.20 -13.43 15.31
N TRP A 128 -5.59 -12.52 14.42
CA TRP A 128 -6.70 -12.65 13.47
C TRP A 128 -6.58 -13.81 12.46
N ASN A 129 -5.41 -14.38 12.30
CA ASN A 129 -5.11 -15.45 11.33
C ASN A 129 -5.02 -16.84 11.98
N ASP A 130 -5.36 -16.97 13.27
CA ASP A 130 -5.35 -18.27 13.93
C ASP A 130 -6.31 -19.24 13.26
N GLY A 131 -5.85 -20.46 12.98
CA GLY A 131 -6.62 -21.49 12.30
C GLY A 131 -6.98 -21.21 10.83
N ARG A 132 -6.49 -20.14 10.20
CA ARG A 132 -6.82 -19.79 8.80
C ARG A 132 -5.79 -20.35 7.81
N ASN A 133 -5.64 -21.67 7.77
CA ASN A 133 -4.60 -22.36 7.00
C ASN A 133 -4.63 -22.05 5.49
N VAL A 134 -5.80 -22.10 4.86
CA VAL A 134 -5.96 -21.76 3.44
C VAL A 134 -5.55 -20.33 3.15
N GLY A 135 -5.98 -19.37 3.99
CA GLY A 135 -5.61 -17.96 3.84
C GLY A 135 -4.10 -17.75 3.97
N MET A 136 -3.49 -18.41 4.95
CA MET A 136 -2.05 -18.35 5.17
C MET A 136 -1.27 -19.00 4.03
N MET A 137 -1.72 -20.13 3.50
CA MET A 137 -1.08 -20.79 2.36
C MET A 137 -1.16 -19.90 1.11
N LEU A 138 -2.32 -19.29 0.82
CA LEU A 138 -2.46 -18.34 -0.28
C LEU A 138 -1.53 -17.13 -0.13
N GLU A 139 -1.36 -16.59 1.08
CA GLU A 139 -0.41 -15.51 1.32
C GLU A 139 1.05 -15.94 1.10
N ARG A 140 1.43 -17.17 1.45
CA ARG A 140 2.77 -17.70 1.16
C ARG A 140 2.99 -17.85 -0.33
N LEU A 141 2.03 -18.47 -1.04
CA LEU A 141 2.05 -18.60 -2.50
C LEU A 141 2.13 -17.23 -3.20
N TRP A 142 1.45 -16.23 -2.67
CA TRP A 142 1.51 -14.85 -3.17
C TRP A 142 2.87 -14.19 -2.94
N ILE A 143 3.44 -14.32 -1.75
CA ILE A 143 4.77 -13.75 -1.44
C ILE A 143 5.87 -14.38 -2.29
N GLU A 144 5.79 -15.67 -2.58
CA GLU A 144 6.76 -16.31 -3.51
C GLU A 144 6.46 -16.07 -4.99
N GLY A 145 5.32 -15.44 -5.32
CA GLY A 145 4.94 -15.07 -6.67
C GLY A 145 4.30 -16.19 -7.49
N THR A 146 3.83 -17.26 -6.86
CA THR A 146 3.14 -18.38 -7.52
C THR A 146 1.69 -18.03 -7.85
N VAL A 147 0.99 -17.36 -6.93
CA VAL A 147 -0.35 -16.81 -7.16
C VAL A 147 -0.35 -15.30 -6.97
N THR A 148 -1.37 -14.64 -7.49
CA THR A 148 -1.60 -13.20 -7.30
C THR A 148 -3.08 -12.90 -7.13
N VAL A 149 -3.40 -11.69 -6.67
CA VAL A 149 -4.79 -11.20 -6.60
C VAL A 149 -5.15 -10.61 -7.95
N VAL A 150 -6.19 -11.16 -8.58
CA VAL A 150 -6.62 -10.81 -9.94
C VAL A 150 -7.97 -10.08 -9.96
N GLY A 151 -8.62 -9.96 -8.83
CA GLY A 151 -9.91 -9.29 -8.68
C GLY A 151 -10.37 -9.27 -7.23
N ARG A 152 -11.57 -8.73 -7.04
CA ARG A 152 -12.25 -8.71 -5.73
C ARG A 152 -13.73 -9.01 -5.93
N ASP A 153 -14.28 -9.76 -4.97
CA ASP A 153 -15.72 -9.94 -4.80
C ASP A 153 -16.11 -9.36 -3.42
N GLY A 154 -16.59 -8.14 -3.41
CA GLY A 154 -16.75 -7.35 -2.19
C GLY A 154 -15.40 -7.17 -1.46
N ASN A 155 -15.33 -7.66 -0.23
CA ASN A 155 -14.08 -7.62 0.56
C ASN A 155 -13.15 -8.81 0.32
N GLN A 156 -13.57 -9.81 -0.47
CA GLN A 156 -12.77 -11.00 -0.73
C GLN A 156 -11.85 -10.83 -1.92
N ARG A 157 -10.63 -11.35 -1.80
CA ARG A 157 -9.66 -11.41 -2.89
C ARG A 157 -9.98 -12.60 -3.80
N LEU A 158 -9.88 -12.40 -5.10
CA LEU A 158 -9.86 -13.46 -6.10
C LEU A 158 -8.41 -13.79 -6.43
N TRP A 159 -8.05 -15.07 -6.27
CA TRP A 159 -6.70 -15.55 -6.43
C TRP A 159 -6.57 -16.37 -7.72
N ASP A 160 -5.54 -16.10 -8.52
CA ASP A 160 -5.20 -16.90 -9.69
C ASP A 160 -3.69 -17.10 -9.81
N LEU A 161 -3.29 -17.96 -10.74
CA LEU A 161 -1.88 -18.19 -11.04
C LEU A 161 -1.23 -16.91 -11.58
N SER A 162 -0.09 -16.56 -11.03
CA SER A 162 0.70 -15.40 -11.49
C SER A 162 1.06 -15.52 -12.97
N SER A 163 1.31 -16.74 -13.47
CA SER A 163 1.62 -17.02 -14.87
C SER A 163 0.48 -16.70 -15.85
N ARG A 164 -0.78 -16.69 -15.39
CA ARG A 164 -1.94 -16.25 -16.19
C ARG A 164 -2.15 -14.76 -16.14
N TRP A 165 -1.82 -14.16 -15.00
CA TRP A 165 -2.13 -12.76 -14.72
C TRP A 165 -1.07 -11.81 -15.27
N PHE A 166 0.20 -12.09 -15.01
CA PHE A 166 1.28 -11.19 -15.43
C PHE A 166 1.41 -11.17 -16.96
N PRO A 167 1.66 -10.00 -17.56
CA PRO A 167 1.95 -9.88 -19.00
C PRO A 167 3.11 -10.76 -19.42
N LYS A 168 3.07 -11.29 -20.65
CA LYS A 168 4.14 -12.15 -21.19
C LYS A 168 5.44 -11.39 -21.44
N ASP A 169 5.33 -10.09 -21.71
CA ASP A 169 6.42 -9.13 -21.94
C ASP A 169 6.92 -8.44 -20.66
N LEU A 170 6.66 -9.07 -19.51
CA LEU A 170 7.03 -8.53 -18.19
C LEU A 170 8.53 -8.21 -18.15
N PRO A 171 8.93 -7.00 -17.67
CA PRO A 171 10.33 -6.63 -17.58
C PRO A 171 11.17 -7.63 -16.75
N ARG A 172 12.41 -7.87 -17.18
CA ARG A 172 13.30 -8.81 -16.48
C ARG A 172 13.55 -8.37 -15.05
N ARG A 173 13.61 -9.35 -14.14
CA ARG A 173 14.02 -9.13 -12.74
C ARG A 173 15.44 -8.58 -12.69
N LEU A 174 15.63 -7.54 -11.89
CA LEU A 174 16.96 -6.95 -11.72
C LEU A 174 17.84 -7.79 -10.78
N PRO A 175 19.16 -7.89 -11.04
CA PRO A 175 20.13 -8.38 -10.07
C PRO A 175 20.08 -7.58 -8.77
N ALA A 176 20.50 -8.18 -7.66
CA ALA A 176 20.32 -7.60 -6.31
C ALA A 176 20.86 -6.17 -6.19
N ARG A 177 22.03 -5.89 -6.74
CA ARG A 177 22.65 -4.54 -6.70
C ARG A 177 21.82 -3.53 -7.50
N ALA A 178 21.54 -3.80 -8.77
CA ALA A 178 20.76 -2.90 -9.63
C ALA A 178 19.33 -2.70 -9.09
N ARG A 179 18.74 -3.75 -8.49
CA ARG A 179 17.45 -3.67 -7.80
C ARG A 179 17.50 -2.71 -6.62
N SER A 180 18.56 -2.79 -5.80
CA SER A 180 18.75 -1.90 -4.66
C SER A 180 18.93 -0.45 -5.12
N ASP A 181 19.78 -0.21 -6.13
CA ASP A 181 20.04 1.13 -6.65
C ASP A 181 18.76 1.79 -7.17
N ARG A 182 18.03 1.08 -8.02
CA ARG A 182 16.75 1.58 -8.56
C ARG A 182 15.70 1.79 -7.47
N ALA A 183 15.59 0.86 -6.51
CA ALA A 183 14.63 1.00 -5.42
C ALA A 183 14.93 2.20 -4.52
N VAL A 184 16.20 2.52 -4.27
CA VAL A 184 16.62 3.69 -3.49
C VAL A 184 16.28 4.99 -4.23
N ALA A 185 16.61 5.11 -5.52
CA ALA A 185 16.27 6.29 -6.30
C ALA A 185 14.76 6.56 -6.31
N LEU A 186 13.96 5.52 -6.58
CA LEU A 186 12.50 5.63 -6.59
C LEU A 186 11.90 5.91 -5.21
N ALA A 187 12.50 5.38 -4.13
CA ALA A 187 12.07 5.69 -2.78
C ALA A 187 12.34 7.15 -2.41
N VAL A 188 13.51 7.68 -2.74
CA VAL A 188 13.83 9.11 -2.53
C VAL A 188 12.88 9.99 -3.35
N ARG A 189 12.63 9.64 -4.61
CA ARG A 189 11.67 10.35 -5.45
C ARG A 189 10.26 10.35 -4.85
N ALA A 190 9.77 9.20 -4.41
CA ALA A 190 8.43 9.08 -3.83
C ALA A 190 8.28 9.80 -2.48
N LEU A 191 9.36 9.91 -1.70
CA LEU A 191 9.39 10.66 -0.45
C LEU A 191 9.47 12.19 -0.68
N GLY A 192 9.90 12.63 -1.87
CA GLY A 192 10.28 14.02 -2.14
C GLY A 192 11.62 14.36 -1.48
N VAL A 193 11.67 14.29 -0.16
CA VAL A 193 12.89 14.43 0.65
C VAL A 193 12.91 13.38 1.76
N GLY A 194 14.06 12.80 2.05
CA GLY A 194 14.17 11.80 3.10
C GLY A 194 15.60 11.47 3.53
N THR A 195 15.74 10.95 4.73
CA THR A 195 16.99 10.40 5.26
C THR A 195 17.15 8.93 4.87
N LYS A 196 18.33 8.35 5.11
CA LYS A 196 18.55 6.90 5.00
C LYS A 196 17.48 6.08 5.73
N THR A 197 17.09 6.49 6.93
CA THR A 197 16.06 5.78 7.73
C THR A 197 14.69 5.85 7.05
N HIS A 198 14.30 7.01 6.51
CA HIS A 198 13.04 7.16 5.78
C HIS A 198 13.03 6.31 4.51
N VAL A 199 14.13 6.27 3.76
CA VAL A 199 14.27 5.40 2.58
C VAL A 199 14.17 3.93 2.98
N ASN A 200 14.83 3.52 4.07
CA ASN A 200 14.78 2.15 4.56
C ASN A 200 13.35 1.71 4.94
N PHE A 201 12.57 2.61 5.52
CA PHE A 201 11.16 2.32 5.86
C PHE A 201 10.27 2.25 4.62
N HIS A 202 10.46 3.18 3.68
CA HIS A 202 9.62 3.32 2.50
C HIS A 202 9.89 2.24 1.45
N PHE A 203 8.92 1.99 0.57
CA PHE A 203 8.97 1.18 -0.63
C PHE A 203 9.21 -0.31 -0.41
N THR A 204 10.31 -0.73 0.19
CA THR A 204 10.62 -2.15 0.41
C THR A 204 10.80 -2.54 1.88
N ARG A 205 10.61 -1.60 2.80
CA ARG A 205 10.66 -1.78 4.27
C ARG A 205 11.82 -2.65 4.75
N GLY A 206 13.04 -2.12 4.61
CA GLY A 206 14.26 -2.78 5.11
C GLY A 206 14.80 -3.91 4.26
N THR A 207 14.16 -4.25 3.13
CA THR A 207 14.61 -5.36 2.27
C THR A 207 15.51 -4.89 1.10
N TYR A 208 16.25 -3.82 1.31
CA TYR A 208 17.25 -3.36 0.35
C TYR A 208 18.51 -4.23 0.46
N PRO A 209 18.95 -4.91 -0.61
CA PRO A 209 20.17 -5.74 -0.57
C PRO A 209 21.44 -4.97 -0.17
N ASP A 210 21.53 -3.69 -0.53
CA ASP A 210 22.68 -2.83 -0.24
C ASP A 210 22.24 -1.35 -0.16
N LEU A 211 21.53 -0.98 0.91
CA LEU A 211 21.00 0.38 1.07
C LEU A 211 22.10 1.45 1.07
N VAL A 212 23.16 1.24 1.85
CA VAL A 212 24.22 2.25 2.02
C VAL A 212 25.02 2.44 0.74
N GLY A 213 25.45 1.34 0.11
CA GLY A 213 26.14 1.40 -1.18
C GLY A 213 25.27 1.99 -2.29
N SER A 214 23.95 1.69 -2.27
CA SER A 214 23.02 2.25 -3.24
C SER A 214 22.80 3.75 -3.06
N LEU A 215 22.69 4.25 -1.84
CA LEU A 215 22.65 5.70 -1.59
C LEU A 215 23.90 6.38 -2.14
N ARG A 216 25.10 5.83 -1.85
CA ARG A 216 26.36 6.38 -2.35
C ARG A 216 26.40 6.41 -3.88
N ARG A 217 26.11 5.30 -4.55
CA ARG A 217 26.13 5.22 -6.03
C ARG A 217 25.12 6.14 -6.69
N ASN A 218 23.93 6.30 -6.09
CA ASN A 218 22.92 7.24 -6.62
C ASN A 218 23.35 8.71 -6.43
N VAL A 219 24.11 9.03 -5.38
CA VAL A 219 24.74 10.35 -5.21
C VAL A 219 25.86 10.55 -6.23
N GLU A 220 26.75 9.57 -6.39
CA GLU A 220 27.85 9.61 -7.37
C GLU A 220 27.36 9.77 -8.81
N SER A 221 26.23 9.16 -9.16
CA SER A 221 25.59 9.29 -10.48
C SER A 221 24.74 10.55 -10.65
N GLY A 222 24.54 11.34 -9.59
CA GLY A 222 23.67 12.53 -9.61
C GLY A 222 22.18 12.21 -9.69
N GLU A 223 21.75 10.95 -9.50
CA GLU A 223 20.32 10.59 -9.50
C GLU A 223 19.61 11.10 -8.25
N ILE A 224 20.30 11.10 -7.11
CA ILE A 224 19.87 11.77 -5.89
C ILE A 224 20.94 12.76 -5.43
N LEU A 225 20.52 13.83 -4.79
CA LEU A 225 21.38 14.90 -4.30
C LEU A 225 21.33 14.96 -2.78
N PRO A 226 22.46 15.13 -2.08
CA PRO A 226 22.48 15.47 -0.66
C PRO A 226 21.73 16.79 -0.42
N ALA A 227 20.94 16.83 0.64
CA ALA A 227 20.17 17.99 1.03
C ALA A 227 20.30 18.31 2.52
N THR A 228 20.06 19.55 2.86
CA THR A 228 20.01 20.06 4.24
C THR A 228 18.67 20.73 4.47
N ILE A 229 18.01 20.38 5.59
CA ILE A 229 16.73 20.96 6.00
C ILE A 229 16.93 21.58 7.39
N ASP A 230 16.65 22.86 7.53
CA ASP A 230 16.80 23.62 8.78
C ASP A 230 18.17 23.38 9.44
N GLY A 231 19.24 23.42 8.66
CA GLY A 231 20.62 23.19 9.12
C GLY A 231 20.97 21.72 9.39
N LYS A 232 20.02 20.80 9.34
CA LYS A 232 20.23 19.35 9.55
C LYS A 232 20.64 18.67 8.24
N ARG A 233 21.81 18.02 8.25
CA ARG A 233 22.34 17.22 7.12
C ARG A 233 21.79 15.78 7.12
N GLY A 234 22.10 15.04 6.05
CA GLY A 234 21.78 13.61 5.92
C GLY A 234 20.44 13.35 5.25
N PHE A 235 19.88 14.35 4.62
CA PHE A 235 18.73 14.21 3.73
C PHE A 235 19.20 14.01 2.29
N TYR A 236 18.31 13.43 1.49
CA TYR A 236 18.46 13.24 0.05
C TYR A 236 17.19 13.72 -0.65
N ILE A 237 17.36 14.32 -1.82
CA ILE A 237 16.29 14.72 -2.75
C ILE A 237 16.57 14.08 -4.11
N HIS A 238 15.54 13.68 -4.85
CA HIS A 238 15.72 13.22 -6.22
C HIS A 238 16.01 14.42 -7.15
N ARG A 239 16.90 14.25 -8.13
CA ARG A 239 17.30 15.33 -9.06
C ARG A 239 16.13 16.01 -9.73
N ASP A 240 15.06 15.28 -10.07
CA ASP A 240 13.84 15.84 -10.69
C ASP A 240 13.14 16.87 -9.79
N TYR A 241 13.50 16.94 -8.52
CA TYR A 241 12.87 17.83 -7.53
C TYR A 241 13.82 18.90 -6.99
N ALA A 242 15.03 19.01 -7.56
CA ALA A 242 16.02 20.00 -7.11
C ALA A 242 15.49 21.43 -7.15
N ASP A 243 14.74 21.77 -8.21
CA ASP A 243 14.20 23.11 -8.44
C ASP A 243 12.87 23.36 -7.71
N PHE A 244 12.25 22.31 -7.12
CA PHE A 244 10.96 22.45 -6.43
C PHE A 244 11.05 23.26 -5.13
N ALA A 245 12.24 23.36 -4.54
CA ALA A 245 12.46 24.18 -3.33
C ALA A 245 12.11 25.66 -3.54
N THR A 246 12.21 26.15 -4.78
CA THR A 246 11.92 27.55 -5.18
C THR A 246 10.67 27.67 -6.04
N ALA A 247 10.01 26.56 -6.39
CA ALA A 247 8.85 26.57 -7.24
C ALA A 247 7.63 27.18 -6.54
N LEU A 248 6.88 28.00 -7.28
CA LEU A 248 5.58 28.48 -6.81
C LEU A 248 4.58 27.31 -6.78
N TRP A 249 3.90 27.16 -5.66
CA TRP A 249 2.88 26.15 -5.47
C TRP A 249 1.60 26.74 -4.87
N ARG A 250 0.46 26.08 -5.11
CA ARG A 250 -0.83 26.52 -4.58
C ARG A 250 -1.17 25.67 -3.36
N PRO A 251 -1.31 26.27 -2.17
CA PRO A 251 -1.70 25.54 -0.98
C PRO A 251 -3.11 24.95 -1.14
N ARG A 252 -3.28 23.71 -0.70
CA ARG A 252 -4.57 23.00 -0.63
C ARG A 252 -4.80 22.51 0.77
N THR A 253 -6.08 22.37 1.16
CA THR A 253 -6.46 21.65 2.37
C THR A 253 -7.11 20.34 1.95
N VAL A 254 -6.57 19.22 2.45
CA VAL A 254 -7.02 17.86 2.10
C VAL A 254 -7.02 16.94 3.32
N LEU A 255 -7.87 15.92 3.30
CA LEU A 255 -7.85 14.82 4.26
C LEU A 255 -6.99 13.70 3.70
N LEU A 256 -5.97 13.29 4.46
CA LEU A 256 -5.10 12.18 4.10
C LEU A 256 -5.68 10.86 4.61
N SER A 257 -5.61 9.80 3.78
CA SER A 257 -5.89 8.45 4.25
C SER A 257 -4.99 8.12 5.45
N PRO A 258 -5.48 7.42 6.49
CA PRO A 258 -4.61 6.94 7.57
C PRO A 258 -3.46 6.03 7.10
N PHE A 259 -3.53 5.55 5.86
CA PHE A 259 -2.50 4.74 5.19
C PHE A 259 -1.76 5.50 4.07
N ASP A 260 -1.87 6.84 4.06
CA ASP A 260 -1.18 7.66 3.05
C ASP A 260 0.34 7.57 3.23
N ASN A 261 1.05 7.49 2.11
CA ASN A 261 2.51 7.40 2.08
C ASN A 261 3.19 8.57 2.79
N LEU A 262 2.57 9.76 2.77
CA LEU A 262 3.11 10.95 3.42
C LEU A 262 3.24 10.76 4.93
N ILE A 263 2.26 10.07 5.54
CA ILE A 263 2.15 9.93 7.00
C ILE A 263 2.45 8.53 7.53
N ALA A 264 2.77 7.57 6.65
CA ALA A 264 3.02 6.18 7.01
C ALA A 264 4.22 6.00 7.96
N ASP A 265 5.22 6.88 7.89
CA ASP A 265 6.38 6.88 8.77
C ASP A 265 6.21 7.92 9.88
N ARG A 266 5.95 7.44 11.10
CA ARG A 266 5.71 8.28 12.28
C ARG A 266 6.93 9.14 12.67
N GLN A 267 8.14 8.60 12.52
CA GLN A 267 9.36 9.37 12.85
C GLN A 267 9.56 10.50 11.84
N ARG A 268 9.31 10.22 10.57
CA ARG A 268 9.37 11.22 9.52
C ARG A 268 8.34 12.33 9.76
N ASN A 269 7.11 11.99 10.13
CA ASN A 269 6.06 12.97 10.41
C ASN A 269 6.46 13.92 11.55
N ARG A 270 7.02 13.38 12.64
CA ARG A 270 7.52 14.21 13.75
C ARG A 270 8.69 15.10 13.31
N SER A 271 9.61 14.57 12.50
CA SER A 271 10.81 15.31 12.10
C SER A 271 10.56 16.41 11.10
N LEU A 272 9.61 16.22 10.17
CA LEU A 272 9.32 17.17 9.08
C LEU A 272 8.15 18.10 9.39
N PHE A 273 7.12 17.61 10.08
CA PHE A 273 5.87 18.33 10.29
C PHE A 273 5.58 18.65 11.76
N GLY A 274 6.41 18.17 12.71
CA GLY A 274 6.10 18.27 14.14
C GLY A 274 4.84 17.50 14.56
N PHE A 275 4.31 16.63 13.68
CA PHE A 275 3.00 15.99 13.85
C PHE A 275 3.14 14.55 14.35
N ASP A 276 2.61 14.29 15.55
CA ASP A 276 2.58 12.94 16.10
C ASP A 276 1.28 12.23 15.73
N PHE A 277 1.38 11.31 14.77
CA PHE A 277 0.27 10.51 14.31
C PHE A 277 0.56 9.02 14.45
N ALA A 278 -0.40 8.28 15.01
CA ALA A 278 -0.42 6.83 15.00
C ALA A 278 -1.82 6.35 14.64
N LEU A 279 -1.90 5.30 13.85
CA LEU A 279 -3.17 4.64 13.57
C LEU A 279 -3.63 3.86 14.83
N GLU A 280 -4.73 4.29 15.42
CA GLU A 280 -5.20 3.77 16.72
C GLU A 280 -6.28 2.68 16.57
N ILE A 281 -6.50 2.17 15.36
CA ILE A 281 -7.49 1.14 15.06
C ILE A 281 -7.31 -0.14 15.90
N TYR A 282 -6.06 -0.46 16.26
CA TYR A 282 -5.71 -1.62 17.08
C TYR A 282 -5.68 -1.32 18.59
N PHE A 283 -5.91 -0.07 18.99
CA PHE A 283 -5.91 0.33 20.39
C PHE A 283 -7.30 0.10 21.00
N PRO A 284 -7.39 -0.34 22.25
CA PRO A 284 -8.65 -0.31 23.01
C PRO A 284 -9.27 1.10 22.98
N ALA A 285 -10.60 1.19 22.91
CA ALA A 285 -11.31 2.47 22.77
C ALA A 285 -10.87 3.53 23.78
N ALA A 286 -10.69 3.15 25.05
CA ALA A 286 -10.26 4.04 26.13
C ALA A 286 -8.83 4.59 25.96
N LYS A 287 -7.99 3.98 25.14
CA LYS A 287 -6.61 4.41 24.89
C LYS A 287 -6.46 5.23 23.60
N ARG A 288 -7.55 5.41 22.83
CA ARG A 288 -7.53 6.18 21.60
C ARG A 288 -7.55 7.69 21.91
N LYS A 289 -6.54 8.38 21.43
CA LYS A 289 -6.43 9.84 21.60
C LYS A 289 -7.17 10.59 20.49
N ARG A 290 -6.92 10.19 19.24
CA ARG A 290 -7.46 10.85 18.05
C ARG A 290 -8.76 10.21 17.56
N GLY A 291 -8.91 8.89 17.67
CA GLY A 291 -10.10 8.16 17.24
C GLY A 291 -9.80 6.78 16.65
N TYR A 292 -10.78 6.20 15.96
CA TYR A 292 -10.66 4.85 15.41
C TYR A 292 -10.08 4.85 13.98
N TYR A 293 -10.70 5.61 13.05
CA TYR A 293 -10.27 5.67 11.64
C TYR A 293 -10.04 7.12 11.22
N VAL A 294 -8.89 7.59 11.55
CA VAL A 294 -8.56 9.02 11.62
C VAL A 294 -7.84 9.49 10.37
N PHE A 295 -8.34 10.55 9.77
CA PHE A 295 -7.76 11.26 8.62
C PHE A 295 -6.97 12.47 9.11
N PRO A 296 -5.63 12.53 8.99
CA PRO A 296 -4.88 13.77 9.16
C PRO A 296 -5.32 14.85 8.19
N ILE A 297 -5.33 16.09 8.64
CA ILE A 297 -5.68 17.27 7.86
C ILE A 297 -4.39 17.95 7.44
N LEU A 298 -4.08 17.89 6.14
CA LEU A 298 -2.97 18.62 5.54
C LEU A 298 -3.52 19.95 4.99
N SER A 299 -2.97 21.07 5.41
CA SER A 299 -3.29 22.41 4.89
C SER A 299 -2.00 23.11 4.48
N GLY A 300 -1.85 23.31 3.18
CA GLY A 300 -0.59 23.75 2.64
C GLY A 300 0.53 22.73 2.90
N ASP A 301 1.56 23.16 3.60
CA ASP A 301 2.72 22.37 4.01
C ASP A 301 2.63 21.85 5.47
N ARG A 302 1.49 22.05 6.16
CA ARG A 302 1.33 21.73 7.57
C ARG A 302 0.25 20.70 7.83
N LEU A 303 0.53 19.76 8.72
CA LEU A 303 -0.46 18.87 9.32
C LEU A 303 -1.12 19.57 10.49
N ILE A 304 -2.29 20.13 10.27
CA ILE A 304 -2.97 21.06 11.20
C ILE A 304 -3.92 20.38 12.18
N GLY A 305 -4.15 19.07 12.01
CA GLY A 305 -5.10 18.33 12.86
C GLY A 305 -5.51 17.01 12.26
N SER A 306 -6.63 16.49 12.72
CA SER A 306 -7.16 15.20 12.30
C SER A 306 -8.68 15.09 12.48
N ALA A 307 -9.33 14.28 11.65
CA ALA A 307 -10.75 13.98 11.68
C ALA A 307 -10.98 12.47 11.80
N ASP A 308 -11.68 12.03 12.87
CA ASP A 308 -12.21 10.66 12.96
C ASP A 308 -13.56 10.62 12.26
N LEU A 309 -13.64 9.85 11.18
CA LEU A 309 -14.75 9.86 10.24
C LEU A 309 -15.37 8.47 10.11
N LYS A 310 -16.71 8.42 10.05
CA LYS A 310 -17.49 7.22 9.80
C LYS A 310 -18.53 7.49 8.74
N TYR A 311 -18.66 6.61 7.77
CA TYR A 311 -19.74 6.71 6.79
C TYR A 311 -20.97 5.92 7.25
N ASP A 312 -22.09 6.61 7.42
CA ASP A 312 -23.39 5.98 7.65
C ASP A 312 -23.99 5.58 6.29
N ARG A 313 -24.07 4.28 6.05
CA ARG A 313 -24.59 3.74 4.79
C ARG A 313 -26.10 3.93 4.63
N THR A 314 -26.83 3.97 5.75
CA THR A 314 -28.29 4.14 5.75
C THR A 314 -28.64 5.58 5.46
N ALA A 315 -28.05 6.51 6.19
CA ALA A 315 -28.24 7.94 5.98
C ALA A 315 -27.48 8.47 4.75
N LYS A 316 -26.60 7.67 4.15
CA LYS A 316 -25.67 8.06 3.06
C LYS A 316 -24.89 9.33 3.38
N LYS A 317 -24.42 9.44 4.60
CA LYS A 317 -23.75 10.64 5.14
C LYS A 317 -22.44 10.30 5.83
N LEU A 318 -21.44 11.18 5.65
CA LEU A 318 -20.19 11.11 6.40
C LEU A 318 -20.41 11.77 7.77
N ILE A 319 -20.18 11.02 8.83
CA ILE A 319 -20.29 11.48 10.21
C ILE A 319 -18.90 11.83 10.71
N VAL A 320 -18.75 13.05 11.20
CA VAL A 320 -17.56 13.51 11.92
C VAL A 320 -17.72 13.12 13.38
N LEU A 321 -17.00 12.09 13.82
CA LEU A 321 -17.03 11.62 15.21
C LEU A 321 -16.19 12.51 16.13
N LYS A 322 -15.04 12.97 15.63
CA LYS A 322 -14.13 13.82 16.37
C LYS A 322 -13.28 14.65 15.44
N LEU A 323 -13.08 15.93 15.79
CA LEU A 323 -12.08 16.81 15.20
C LEU A 323 -11.07 17.19 16.27
N MET A 324 -9.80 17.10 15.92
CA MET A 324 -8.70 17.58 16.77
C MET A 324 -7.78 18.44 15.94
N PHE A 325 -7.44 19.61 16.45
CA PHE A 325 -6.51 20.53 15.82
C PHE A 325 -5.24 20.65 16.64
N GLU A 326 -4.12 20.85 15.97
CA GLU A 326 -2.86 21.21 16.63
C GLU A 326 -2.94 22.66 17.14
N PRO A 327 -2.13 23.03 18.13
CA PRO A 327 -2.15 24.39 18.71
C PRO A 327 -2.03 25.48 17.64
N GLY A 328 -2.91 26.49 17.73
CA GLY A 328 -2.96 27.61 16.78
C GLY A 328 -3.78 27.35 15.51
N PHE A 329 -4.37 26.16 15.37
CA PHE A 329 -5.24 25.81 14.24
C PHE A 329 -6.67 25.53 14.71
N GLY A 330 -7.61 25.57 13.77
CA GLY A 330 -9.03 25.33 14.04
C GLY A 330 -9.82 25.06 12.77
N MET A 331 -11.14 25.00 12.96
CA MET A 331 -12.06 24.82 11.84
C MET A 331 -12.03 26.04 10.92
N THR A 332 -11.86 25.79 9.62
CA THR A 332 -11.88 26.83 8.58
C THR A 332 -12.80 26.40 7.43
N PRO A 333 -13.24 27.34 6.58
CA PRO A 333 -14.00 27.00 5.37
C PRO A 333 -13.26 26.01 4.46
N ALA A 334 -11.93 26.01 4.44
CA ALA A 334 -11.12 25.08 3.66
C ALA A 334 -11.16 23.65 4.26
N VAL A 335 -11.14 23.52 5.57
CA VAL A 335 -11.32 22.22 6.26
C VAL A 335 -12.73 21.67 6.01
N GLN A 336 -13.76 22.53 6.11
CA GLN A 336 -15.13 22.10 5.83
C GLN A 336 -15.26 21.59 4.39
N ARG A 337 -14.76 22.34 3.40
CA ARG A 337 -14.77 21.89 1.99
C ARG A 337 -14.07 20.56 1.80
N ALA A 338 -12.94 20.32 2.47
CA ALA A 338 -12.22 19.05 2.37
C ALA A 338 -13.06 17.87 2.92
N ILE A 339 -13.84 18.08 3.97
CA ILE A 339 -14.78 17.09 4.52
C ILE A 339 -15.93 16.85 3.53
N ASP A 340 -16.52 17.91 2.97
CA ASP A 340 -17.65 17.84 2.03
C ASP A 340 -17.22 17.14 0.73
N GLU A 341 -16.03 17.41 0.21
CA GLU A 341 -15.44 16.72 -0.94
C GLU A 341 -15.25 15.22 -0.69
N LEU A 342 -14.78 14.85 0.52
CA LEU A 342 -14.65 13.45 0.90
C LEU A 342 -16.02 12.77 1.00
N GLU A 343 -17.01 13.44 1.57
CA GLU A 343 -18.40 12.94 1.62
C GLU A 343 -18.96 12.69 0.21
N ALA A 344 -18.81 13.66 -0.68
CA ALA A 344 -19.25 13.53 -2.07
C ALA A 344 -18.55 12.37 -2.79
N PHE A 345 -17.24 12.20 -2.56
CA PHE A 345 -16.45 11.11 -3.13
C PHE A 345 -16.92 9.72 -2.66
N VAL A 346 -17.20 9.55 -1.37
CA VAL A 346 -17.65 8.25 -0.85
C VAL A 346 -19.09 7.93 -1.24
N LYS A 347 -19.95 8.93 -1.37
CA LYS A 347 -21.33 8.78 -1.87
C LYS A 347 -21.36 8.27 -3.32
N LYS A 348 -20.55 8.87 -4.20
CA LYS A 348 -20.53 8.57 -5.63
C LYS A 348 -20.08 7.13 -5.93
N GLY A 349 -19.18 6.58 -5.18
CA GLY A 349 -18.57 5.27 -5.45
C GLY A 349 -19.31 4.07 -4.84
N GLN A 350 -20.58 4.16 -4.49
CA GLN A 350 -21.38 3.03 -3.96
C GLN A 350 -22.02 2.16 -5.04
N ARG A 351 -21.77 2.41 -6.33
CA ARG A 351 -22.17 1.49 -7.39
C ARG A 351 -21.37 0.20 -7.28
N ARG A 352 -22.07 -0.95 -7.36
CA ARG A 352 -21.43 -2.29 -7.32
C ARG A 352 -20.48 -2.42 -8.50
N VAL A 353 -19.25 -2.83 -8.26
CA VAL A 353 -18.37 -3.37 -9.31
C VAL A 353 -19.06 -4.64 -9.82
N PRO A 354 -19.36 -4.75 -11.12
CA PRO A 354 -19.84 -6.01 -11.68
C PRO A 354 -18.80 -7.09 -11.41
N ALA A 355 -19.23 -8.27 -10.98
CA ALA A 355 -18.37 -9.44 -10.97
C ALA A 355 -17.87 -9.64 -12.40
N LEU A 356 -16.57 -9.80 -12.57
CA LEU A 356 -15.97 -10.14 -13.86
C LEU A 356 -16.73 -11.35 -14.43
N ALA A 357 -17.45 -11.15 -15.52
CA ALA A 357 -18.07 -12.23 -16.28
C ALA A 357 -16.92 -13.19 -16.66
N GLY A 358 -17.00 -14.42 -16.14
CA GLY A 358 -16.07 -15.44 -16.53
C GLY A 358 -16.09 -15.56 -18.05
N THR A 359 -14.96 -15.33 -18.69
CA THR A 359 -14.75 -15.78 -20.07
C THR A 359 -14.88 -17.29 -20.05
N ARG A 360 -16.08 -17.78 -20.35
CA ARG A 360 -16.23 -19.15 -20.87
C ARG A 360 -15.57 -19.13 -22.22
N ASP A 361 -14.40 -19.71 -22.33
CA ASP A 361 -13.88 -20.15 -23.61
C ASP A 361 -14.88 -21.17 -24.15
N GLU A 362 -15.61 -20.79 -25.18
CA GLU A 362 -16.30 -21.72 -26.07
C GLU A 362 -15.26 -22.40 -26.97
N SER A 363 -15.31 -23.68 -26.94
CA SER A 363 -14.64 -24.74 -27.79
C SER A 363 -13.32 -25.24 -27.26
#